data_271f59fe0961b021dee61584c7eb7059
#
_entry.id   271f59fe0961b021dee61584c7eb7059
#
_cell.length_a   1.000
_cell.length_b   1.000
_cell.length_c   1.000
_cell.angle_alpha   90.00
_cell.angle_beta   90.00
_cell.angle_gamma   90.00
#
_symmetry.space_group_name_H-M   'P 1'
#
loop_
_entity.id
_entity.type
_entity.pdbx_description
1 polymer ?
#
loop_
_entity_poly.entity_id
_entity_poly.type
_entity_poly.pdbx_seq_one_letter_code
_entity_poly.pdbx_strand_id
1 'polypeptide(L)' 'MKNQKMYEADDKMISIIRDNYNILQSLGSFGINLGFGDKTVCEVCEEQQVDTYTFLSVVNLTINGYKEYD' A
#
# COMPACT_ATOMS: atom_id res chain seq x y z
N MET A 1 1.11 -17.66 -14.23
CA MET A 1 1.31 -17.25 -13.64
C MET A 1 1.06 -16.13 -13.25
N LYS A 2 0.98 -15.92 -12.70
CA LYS A 2 0.79 -15.01 -12.33
C LYS A 2 1.55 -14.26 -11.84
N ASN A 3 1.60 -13.41 -11.93
CA ASN A 3 2.40 -12.57 -11.47
C ASN A 3 1.92 -11.86 -10.37
N GLN A 4 2.42 -11.94 -9.23
CA GLN A 4 2.04 -11.18 -8.15
C GLN A 4 2.86 -9.98 -8.08
N LYS A 5 2.26 -8.82 -7.99
CA LYS A 5 2.99 -7.59 -7.93
C LYS A 5 3.24 -7.22 -6.49
N MET A 6 4.50 -6.99 -6.16
CA MET A 6 4.87 -6.54 -4.82
C MET A 6 5.26 -5.09 -4.91
N TYR A 7 4.63 -4.26 -4.09
CA TYR A 7 4.94 -2.84 -4.07
C TYR A 7 6.08 -2.55 -3.09
N GLU A 8 6.81 -1.52 -3.38
CA GLU A 8 7.98 -1.15 -2.60
C GLU A 8 7.90 0.29 -2.15
N ALA A 9 8.83 0.69 -1.31
CA ALA A 9 8.79 2.00 -0.68
C ALA A 9 8.88 3.15 -1.67
N ASP A 10 9.56 2.95 -2.79
CA ASP A 10 9.69 4.02 -3.77
C ASP A 10 8.62 3.97 -4.86
N ASP A 11 7.65 3.09 -4.75
CA ASP A 11 6.50 3.14 -5.64
C ASP A 11 5.61 4.30 -5.23
N LYS A 12 4.90 4.87 -6.18
CA LYS A 12 3.99 5.96 -5.85
C LYS A 12 2.74 5.43 -5.20
N MET A 13 2.31 6.11 -4.15
CA MET A 13 1.12 5.68 -3.43
C MET A 13 -0.10 5.67 -4.34
N ILE A 14 -0.21 6.66 -5.22
CA ILE A 14 -1.37 6.73 -6.10
C ILE A 14 -1.42 5.54 -7.06
N SER A 15 -0.27 5.00 -7.43
CA SER A 15 -0.23 3.85 -8.32
C SER A 15 -0.83 2.63 -7.67
N ILE A 16 -0.56 2.44 -6.38
CA ILE A 16 -1.11 1.31 -5.65
C ILE A 16 -2.63 1.39 -5.60
N ILE A 17 -3.15 2.58 -5.31
CA ILE A 17 -4.57 2.78 -5.21
C ILE A 17 -5.24 2.59 -6.56
N ARG A 18 -4.61 3.11 -7.60
CA ARG A 18 -5.20 3.02 -8.93
C ARG A 18 -5.32 1.59 -9.37
N ASP A 19 -4.32 0.77 -9.03
CA ASP A 19 -4.34 -0.62 -9.44
C ASP A 19 -5.20 -1.47 -8.51
N ASN A 20 -5.36 -1.04 -7.25
CA ASN A 20 -6.04 -1.85 -6.25
C ASN A 20 -6.90 -0.96 -5.39
N TYR A 21 -8.09 -0.68 -5.86
CA TYR A 21 -8.96 0.28 -5.22
C TYR A 21 -9.29 -0.02 -3.77
N ASN A 22 -9.35 -1.29 -3.40
CA ASN A 22 -9.69 -1.64 -2.02
C ASN A 22 -8.57 -1.30 -1.03
N ILE A 23 -7.42 -0.87 -1.51
CA ILE A 23 -6.37 -0.40 -0.62
C ILE A 23 -6.79 0.86 0.11
N LEU A 24 -7.78 1.57 -0.39
CA LEU A 24 -8.28 2.74 0.32
C LEU A 24 -8.70 2.42 1.75
N GLN A 25 -9.25 1.23 1.96
CA GLN A 25 -9.61 0.84 3.32
C GLN A 25 -8.38 0.71 4.20
N SER A 26 -7.31 0.18 3.67
CA SER A 26 -6.07 0.05 4.43
C SER A 26 -5.52 1.41 4.80
N LEU A 27 -5.58 2.37 3.87
CA LEU A 27 -5.12 3.72 4.16
C LEU A 27 -5.89 4.30 5.33
N GLY A 28 -7.20 4.10 5.34
CA GLY A 28 -8.03 4.57 6.44
C GLY A 28 -7.64 3.93 7.76
N SER A 29 -7.33 2.64 7.73
CA SER A 29 -6.94 1.93 8.94
C SER A 29 -5.64 2.47 9.52
N PHE A 30 -4.73 2.90 8.66
CA PHE A 30 -3.47 3.47 9.12
C PHE A 30 -3.58 4.95 9.43
N GLY A 31 -4.73 5.55 9.17
CA GLY A 31 -4.91 6.97 9.42
C GLY A 31 -4.21 7.84 8.40
N ILE A 32 -3.99 7.33 7.20
CA ILE A 32 -3.28 8.08 6.17
C ILE A 32 -4.26 8.97 5.43
N ASN A 33 -3.95 10.26 5.40
CA ASN A 33 -4.78 11.20 4.66
C ASN A 33 -4.54 11.04 3.18
N LEU A 34 -5.59 11.21 2.41
CA LEU A 34 -5.46 11.17 0.98
C LEU A 34 -4.95 12.48 0.45
N GLY A 35 -4.53 12.80 -0.51
CA GLY A 35 -4.05 14.09 -0.94
C GLY A 35 -2.54 14.16 -0.97
N PHE A 36 -1.92 13.00 -1.11
CA PHE A 36 -0.47 12.94 -1.13
C PHE A 36 0.09 13.18 -2.54
N GLY A 37 -0.76 13.32 -3.54
CA GLY A 37 -0.29 13.62 -4.88
C GLY A 37 0.60 12.53 -5.42
N ASP A 38 1.80 12.91 -5.87
CA ASP A 38 2.72 11.97 -6.47
C ASP A 38 3.74 11.40 -5.50
N LYS A 39 3.51 11.52 -4.22
CA LYS A 39 4.50 11.07 -3.26
C LYS A 39 4.63 9.56 -3.25
N THR A 40 5.82 9.10 -2.93
CA THR A 40 6.05 7.66 -2.82
C THR A 40 5.47 7.14 -1.53
N VAL A 41 5.36 5.83 -1.44
CA VAL A 41 4.88 5.18 -0.22
C VAL A 41 5.73 5.60 0.97
N CYS A 42 7.03 5.61 0.80
CA CYS A 42 7.94 5.98 1.88
C CYS A 42 7.68 7.41 2.35
N GLU A 43 7.52 8.32 1.40
CA GLU A 43 7.29 9.73 1.75
C GLU A 43 5.97 9.90 2.50
N VAL A 44 4.92 9.23 2.01
CA VAL A 44 3.62 9.35 2.65
C VAL A 44 3.66 8.76 4.05
N CYS A 45 4.25 7.59 4.19
CA CYS A 45 4.31 6.94 5.50
C CYS A 45 5.12 7.76 6.48
N GLU A 46 6.22 8.34 6.04
CA GLU A 46 7.02 9.16 6.92
C GLU A 46 6.25 10.39 7.39
N GLU A 47 5.52 11.02 6.49
CA GLU A 47 4.75 12.19 6.84
C GLU A 47 3.64 11.87 7.81
N GLN A 48 3.05 10.70 7.68
CA GLN A 48 1.93 10.31 8.51
C GLN A 48 2.36 9.51 9.73
N GLN A 49 3.68 9.34 9.88
CA GLN A 49 4.24 8.62 11.02
C GLN A 49 3.77 7.17 11.06
N VAL A 50 3.73 6.56 9.89
CA VAL A 50 3.38 5.17 9.75
C VAL A 50 4.64 4.42 9.37
N ASP A 51 4.85 3.26 9.95
CA ASP A 51 6.02 2.45 9.62
C ASP A 51 5.86 1.92 8.19
N THR A 52 6.75 2.32 7.31
CA THR A 52 6.66 1.98 5.90
C THR A 52 6.65 0.47 5.68
N TYR A 53 7.48 -0.22 6.41
CA TYR A 53 7.60 -1.66 6.26
C TYR A 53 6.31 -2.36 6.64
N THR A 54 5.71 -1.95 7.75
CA THR A 54 4.44 -2.50 8.21
C THR A 54 3.34 -2.23 7.18
N PHE A 55 3.30 -1.01 6.70
CA PHE A 55 2.30 -0.64 5.71
C PHE A 55 2.42 -1.50 4.45
N LEU A 56 3.64 -1.64 3.94
CA LEU A 56 3.86 -2.42 2.74
C LEU A 56 3.52 -3.90 2.94
N SER A 57 3.82 -4.43 4.12
CA SER A 57 3.47 -5.81 4.41
C SER A 57 1.96 -6.02 4.33
N VAL A 58 1.21 -5.12 4.92
CA VAL A 58 -0.25 -5.23 4.90
C VAL A 58 -0.78 -5.06 3.49
N VAL A 59 -0.26 -4.08 2.75
CA VAL A 59 -0.71 -3.82 1.40
C VAL A 59 -0.45 -5.02 0.51
N ASN A 60 0.75 -5.54 0.55
CA ASN A 60 1.09 -6.66 -0.33
C ASN A 60 0.29 -7.90 0.02
N LEU A 61 0.04 -8.12 1.30
CA LEU A 61 -0.82 -9.21 1.70
C LEU A 61 -2.23 -9.03 1.19
N THR A 62 -2.76 -7.84 1.31
CA THR A 62 -4.13 -7.55 0.88
C THR A 62 -4.28 -7.74 -0.62
N ILE A 63 -3.30 -7.27 -1.38
CA ILE A 63 -3.38 -7.34 -2.83
C ILE A 63 -3.24 -8.76 -3.32
N ASN A 64 -2.34 -9.53 -2.73
CA ASN A 64 -2.08 -10.88 -3.19
C ASN A 64 -3.03 -11.91 -2.60
N GLY A 65 -3.85 -11.49 -1.67
CA GLY A 65 -4.77 -12.38 -1.01
C GLY A 65 -4.05 -13.16 0.07
N TYR A 66 -4.77 -13.80 0.85
CA TYR A 66 -4.18 -14.55 1.84
C TYR A 66 -4.26 -15.96 1.53
N LYS A 67 -4.46 -16.39 0.55
CA LYS A 67 -4.70 -17.64 0.24
C LYS A 67 -3.90 -18.57 0.45
N GLU A 68 -3.80 -18.90 0.72
CA GLU A 68 -3.16 -19.56 0.91
C GLU A 68 -3.39 -20.58 0.99
N TYR A 69 -3.71 -21.22 0.99
CA TYR A 69 -3.81 -22.14 1.19
C TYR A 69 -4.32 -22.70 0.96
N ASP A 70 -4.52 -22.76 0.66
CA ASP A 70 -4.86 -23.32 0.54
C ASP A 70 -4.89 -23.74 0.39
#